data_7ebacf3db3117707f9dbff544a74ce59
#
_entry.id   7ebacf3db3117707f9dbff544a74ce59
#
_cell.length_a   1.000
_cell.length_b   1.000
_cell.length_c   1.000
_cell.angle_alpha   90.00
_cell.angle_beta   90.00
_cell.angle_gamma   90.00
#
_symmetry.space_group_name_H-M   'P 1'
#
loop_
_entity.id
_entity.type
_entity.pdbx_description
1 polymer ?
#
loop_
_entity_poly.entity_id
_entity_poly.type
_entity_poly.pdbx_seq_one_letter_code
_entity_poly.pdbx_strand_id
1 'polypeptide(L)'
;MRSVVGISGLQAGEDVNDALLERIASALEAAPAPQPPPPPPSPPPSPPPPQPTALPQGQSLIDYLAARNIRPRDPIAAQPQEENGEADLDALAWLIGERWANVRPLIEAVKARLSSGDALSLNLRGQGEAVISDACAIAHRAHALGLLEEYRYHRSPVRRLDARPSRAPVAQRFWAGGWLERWARQVALRAVAQLRPGAACAWLANLPVILPTGEGSEIDFLLAVDSTIVWIETKSGDYQEHLDKYSRVRRMLGLPSSNAIILLAHPQAPHRALSGLYALTVCGLDEFPARVALALGENEKSAASTSPENEKTPAE
;
A
#
# COMPACT_ATOMS: atom_id res chain seq x y z
N MET A 1 -36.27 -67.00 -36.41
CA MET A 1 -34.94 -67.08 -37.03
C MET A 1 -34.49 -65.70 -37.43
N ARG A 2 -33.59 -65.07 -36.66
CA ARG A 2 -32.81 -63.91 -37.07
C ARG A 2 -31.39 -64.13 -36.56
N SER A 3 -30.48 -64.28 -37.51
CA SER A 3 -29.05 -64.42 -37.27
C SER A 3 -28.46 -63.16 -36.62
N VAL A 4 -27.67 -63.40 -35.59
CA VAL A 4 -26.80 -62.39 -34.99
C VAL A 4 -25.45 -62.50 -35.69
N VAL A 5 -25.07 -61.49 -36.43
CA VAL A 5 -23.72 -61.30 -36.99
C VAL A 5 -22.84 -60.70 -35.91
N GLY A 6 -21.85 -61.47 -35.46
CA GLY A 6 -20.84 -61.03 -34.57
C GLY A 6 -19.88 -60.13 -35.31
N ILE A 7 -19.61 -58.93 -34.70
CA ILE A 7 -18.56 -58.02 -35.14
C ILE A 7 -17.32 -58.28 -34.23
N SER A 8 -16.43 -59.16 -34.80
CA SER A 8 -15.04 -59.24 -34.29
C SER A 8 -14.20 -58.23 -35.06
N GLY A 9 -13.86 -57.11 -34.45
CA GLY A 9 -13.07 -56.13 -35.17
C GLY A 9 -12.69 -54.89 -34.28
N LEU A 10 -12.17 -55.17 -33.09
CA LEU A 10 -11.67 -54.09 -32.23
C LEU A 10 -10.40 -54.54 -31.45
N GLN A 11 -9.43 -55.11 -32.14
CA GLN A 11 -8.12 -55.40 -31.54
C GLN A 11 -6.91 -54.92 -32.36
N ALA A 12 -7.11 -54.30 -33.51
CA ALA A 12 -6.00 -53.80 -34.33
C ALA A 12 -5.68 -52.32 -34.14
N GLY A 13 -6.44 -51.59 -33.30
CA GLY A 13 -6.22 -50.15 -33.07
C GLY A 13 -5.38 -49.82 -31.86
N GLU A 14 -5.33 -50.69 -30.86
CA GLU A 14 -4.56 -50.43 -29.62
C GLU A 14 -3.06 -50.67 -29.80
N ASP A 15 -2.68 -51.73 -30.52
CA ASP A 15 -1.27 -52.07 -30.77
C ASP A 15 -0.53 -51.03 -31.63
N VAL A 16 -1.25 -50.33 -32.53
CA VAL A 16 -0.65 -49.27 -33.37
C VAL A 16 -0.39 -47.99 -32.58
N ASN A 17 -1.23 -47.68 -31.59
CA ASN A 17 -1.06 -46.51 -30.75
C ASN A 17 0.09 -46.70 -29.76
N ASP A 18 0.21 -47.88 -29.16
CA ASP A 18 1.29 -48.20 -28.23
C ASP A 18 2.67 -48.19 -28.93
N ALA A 19 2.76 -48.78 -30.11
CA ALA A 19 3.98 -48.72 -30.92
C ALA A 19 4.35 -47.28 -31.36
N LEU A 20 3.37 -46.43 -31.61
CA LEU A 20 3.60 -45.02 -31.90
C LEU A 20 4.08 -44.25 -30.69
N LEU A 21 3.51 -44.48 -29.51
CA LEU A 21 3.91 -43.86 -28.25
C LEU A 21 5.31 -44.29 -27.82
N GLU A 22 5.68 -45.57 -27.96
CA GLU A 22 7.04 -46.05 -27.73
C GLU A 22 8.07 -45.40 -28.66
N ARG A 23 7.72 -45.24 -29.96
CA ARG A 23 8.62 -44.54 -30.92
C ARG A 23 8.76 -43.08 -30.60
N ILE A 24 7.73 -42.37 -30.11
CA ILE A 24 7.78 -40.98 -29.68
C ILE A 24 8.62 -40.88 -28.39
N ALA A 25 8.43 -41.76 -27.42
CA ALA A 25 9.22 -41.82 -26.20
C ALA A 25 10.71 -42.03 -26.50
N SER A 26 11.02 -43.00 -27.34
CA SER A 26 12.40 -43.31 -27.75
C SER A 26 13.06 -42.17 -28.55
N ALA A 27 12.28 -41.44 -29.36
CA ALA A 27 12.76 -40.27 -30.10
C ALA A 27 13.00 -39.08 -29.20
N LEU A 28 12.22 -38.92 -28.12
CA LEU A 28 12.42 -37.86 -27.09
C LEU A 28 13.65 -38.16 -26.21
N GLU A 29 13.93 -39.42 -25.90
CA GLU A 29 15.11 -39.84 -25.15
C GLU A 29 16.41 -39.74 -25.98
N ALA A 30 16.32 -39.92 -27.30
CA ALA A 30 17.46 -39.81 -28.22
C ALA A 30 17.77 -38.36 -28.67
N ALA A 31 16.88 -37.42 -28.40
CA ALA A 31 17.10 -36.03 -28.74
C ALA A 31 18.17 -35.43 -27.80
N PRO A 32 19.27 -34.85 -28.32
CA PRO A 32 20.22 -34.12 -27.45
C PRO A 32 19.46 -33.02 -26.72
N ALA A 33 19.65 -32.94 -25.40
CA ALA A 33 19.03 -31.90 -24.57
C ALA A 33 19.21 -30.54 -25.22
N PRO A 34 18.13 -29.74 -25.39
CA PRO A 34 18.25 -28.42 -26.00
C PRO A 34 19.26 -27.61 -25.19
N GLN A 35 20.30 -27.15 -25.86
CA GLN A 35 21.27 -26.27 -25.23
C GLN A 35 20.53 -25.04 -24.74
N PRO A 36 20.73 -24.62 -23.48
CA PRO A 36 20.12 -23.38 -22.99
C PRO A 36 20.52 -22.24 -23.94
N PRO A 37 19.59 -21.35 -24.30
CA PRO A 37 19.92 -20.21 -25.14
C PRO A 37 21.05 -19.43 -24.46
N PRO A 38 21.99 -18.84 -25.22
CA PRO A 38 23.04 -18.02 -24.64
C PRO A 38 22.36 -16.95 -23.77
N PRO A 39 22.93 -16.63 -22.60
CA PRO A 39 22.35 -15.61 -21.74
C PRO A 39 22.20 -14.31 -22.57
N PRO A 40 21.06 -13.61 -22.42
CA PRO A 40 20.89 -12.33 -23.11
C PRO A 40 22.05 -11.41 -22.74
N PRO A 41 22.54 -10.57 -23.67
CA PRO A 41 23.58 -9.61 -23.37
C PRO A 41 23.17 -8.81 -22.14
N SER A 42 24.07 -8.69 -21.18
CA SER A 42 23.80 -7.92 -19.95
C SER A 42 23.29 -6.53 -20.35
N PRO A 43 22.17 -6.07 -19.79
CA PRO A 43 21.68 -4.73 -20.07
C PRO A 43 22.81 -3.73 -19.76
N PRO A 44 22.94 -2.64 -20.52
CA PRO A 44 23.91 -1.61 -20.21
C PRO A 44 23.72 -1.17 -18.76
N PRO A 45 24.80 -0.86 -18.03
CA PRO A 45 24.70 -0.43 -16.64
C PRO A 45 23.70 0.73 -16.56
N SER A 46 22.68 0.56 -15.73
CA SER A 46 21.69 1.62 -15.48
C SER A 46 22.46 2.88 -15.08
N PRO A 47 22.09 4.06 -15.61
CA PRO A 47 22.69 5.30 -15.15
C PRO A 47 22.60 5.36 -13.62
N PRO A 48 23.63 5.86 -12.92
CA PRO A 48 23.61 5.95 -11.48
C PRO A 48 22.33 6.69 -11.05
N PRO A 49 21.64 6.22 -9.99
CA PRO A 49 20.43 6.90 -9.51
C PRO A 49 20.78 8.37 -9.27
N PRO A 50 19.87 9.31 -9.64
CA PRO A 50 20.09 10.72 -9.36
C PRO A 50 20.38 10.86 -7.87
N GLN A 51 21.52 11.47 -7.53
CA GLN A 51 21.87 11.73 -6.14
C GLN A 51 20.77 12.60 -5.54
N PRO A 52 20.29 12.30 -4.32
CA PRO A 52 19.28 13.11 -3.66
C PRO A 52 19.80 14.55 -3.61
N THR A 53 19.04 15.46 -4.22
CA THR A 53 19.41 16.88 -4.17
C THR A 53 19.18 17.36 -2.75
N ALA A 54 20.26 17.52 -1.99
CA ALA A 54 20.18 18.07 -0.66
C ALA A 54 19.53 19.45 -0.72
N LEU A 55 18.55 19.71 0.17
CA LEU A 55 18.06 21.06 0.35
C LEU A 55 19.18 21.90 1.01
N PRO A 56 19.51 23.06 0.48
CA PRO A 56 20.32 24.02 1.22
C PRO A 56 19.64 24.34 2.55
N GLN A 57 20.41 24.49 3.62
CA GLN A 57 19.85 24.91 4.93
C GLN A 57 19.01 26.17 4.75
N GLY A 58 17.75 26.12 5.17
CA GLY A 58 16.81 27.25 5.10
C GLY A 58 15.92 27.33 3.86
N GLN A 59 16.06 26.44 2.87
CA GLN A 59 15.14 26.41 1.73
C GLN A 59 13.81 25.74 2.12
N SER A 60 12.69 26.41 1.82
CA SER A 60 11.36 25.86 2.07
C SER A 60 11.01 24.74 1.09
N LEU A 61 10.10 23.83 1.47
CA LEU A 61 9.56 22.83 0.55
C LEU A 61 8.85 23.46 -0.67
N ILE A 62 8.30 24.65 -0.50
CA ILE A 62 7.69 25.41 -1.61
C ILE A 62 8.76 25.84 -2.61
N ASP A 63 9.92 26.33 -2.14
CA ASP A 63 11.03 26.68 -3.03
C ASP A 63 11.61 25.45 -3.73
N TYR A 64 11.67 24.32 -3.00
CA TYR A 64 12.07 23.04 -3.59
C TYR A 64 11.15 22.63 -4.76
N LEU A 65 9.83 22.76 -4.60
CA LEU A 65 8.85 22.51 -5.64
C LEU A 65 8.96 23.53 -6.79
N ALA A 66 9.09 24.81 -6.45
CA ALA A 66 9.22 25.91 -7.44
C ALA A 66 10.46 25.74 -8.33
N ALA A 67 11.60 25.34 -7.76
CA ALA A 67 12.84 25.05 -8.50
C ALA A 67 12.67 23.90 -9.54
N ARG A 68 11.60 23.10 -9.40
CA ARG A 68 11.23 22.01 -10.31
C ARG A 68 10.04 22.35 -11.21
N ASN A 69 9.64 23.62 -11.23
CA ASN A 69 8.46 24.13 -11.93
C ASN A 69 7.13 23.44 -11.47
N ILE A 70 7.11 22.92 -10.24
CA ILE A 70 5.89 22.41 -9.60
C ILE A 70 5.33 23.57 -8.75
N ARG A 71 4.10 23.98 -9.02
CA ARG A 71 3.50 25.15 -8.39
C ARG A 71 2.29 24.76 -7.56
N PRO A 72 2.14 25.20 -6.31
CA PRO A 72 0.88 25.11 -5.59
C PRO A 72 -0.24 25.73 -6.42
N ARG A 73 -1.40 25.06 -6.49
CA ARG A 73 -2.58 25.60 -7.17
C ARG A 73 -3.14 26.79 -6.41
N ASP A 74 -3.09 26.72 -5.09
CA ASP A 74 -3.46 27.80 -4.16
C ASP A 74 -2.32 28.04 -3.19
N PRO A 75 -1.67 29.23 -3.22
CA PRO A 75 -0.60 29.55 -2.30
C PRO A 75 -1.03 29.55 -0.82
N ILE A 76 -2.31 29.76 -0.52
CA ILE A 76 -2.84 29.79 0.86
C ILE A 76 -3.02 28.36 1.39
N ALA A 77 -3.33 27.40 0.54
CA ALA A 77 -3.45 25.99 0.92
C ALA A 77 -2.12 25.35 1.32
N ALA A 78 -0.99 26.01 1.05
CA ALA A 78 0.35 25.54 1.42
C ALA A 78 0.69 25.77 2.91
N GLN A 79 -0.19 26.38 3.68
CA GLN A 79 0.01 26.55 5.13
C GLN A 79 -0.66 25.40 5.89
N PRO A 80 0.00 24.86 6.94
CA PRO A 80 -0.64 23.88 7.80
C PRO A 80 -1.90 24.53 8.43
N GLN A 81 -3.07 24.09 8.01
CA GLN A 81 -4.32 24.51 8.64
C GLN A 81 -4.58 23.59 9.82
N GLU A 82 -4.44 24.10 11.03
CA GLU A 82 -4.95 23.43 12.23
C GLU A 82 -6.47 23.60 12.25
N GLU A 83 -7.18 22.58 11.74
CA GLU A 83 -8.63 22.52 11.90
C GLU A 83 -8.98 22.04 13.32
N ASN A 84 -9.96 22.70 13.95
CA ASN A 84 -10.53 22.23 15.23
C ASN A 84 -11.01 20.78 15.09
N GLY A 85 -10.53 19.89 15.97
CA GLY A 85 -10.85 18.45 15.91
C GLY A 85 -9.84 17.58 15.14
N GLU A 86 -8.78 18.14 14.57
CA GLU A 86 -7.73 17.37 13.87
C GLU A 86 -7.08 16.31 14.77
N ALA A 87 -6.78 16.66 16.03
CA ALA A 87 -6.16 15.73 16.97
C ALA A 87 -6.99 14.46 17.21
N ASP A 88 -8.32 14.61 17.26
CA ASP A 88 -9.22 13.48 17.45
C ASP A 88 -9.34 12.61 16.20
N LEU A 89 -9.35 13.22 15.02
CA LEU A 89 -9.29 12.52 13.73
C LEU A 89 -7.96 11.79 13.55
N ASP A 90 -6.85 12.41 13.94
CA ASP A 90 -5.52 11.82 13.92
C ASP A 90 -5.42 10.64 14.90
N ALA A 91 -6.00 10.76 16.10
CA ALA A 91 -6.05 9.66 17.05
C ALA A 91 -6.93 8.49 16.57
N LEU A 92 -8.04 8.77 15.87
CA LEU A 92 -8.85 7.72 15.26
C LEU A 92 -8.13 7.07 14.08
N ALA A 93 -7.48 7.85 13.22
CA ALA A 93 -6.69 7.35 12.09
C ALA A 93 -5.55 6.45 12.56
N TRP A 94 -4.85 6.85 13.65
CA TRP A 94 -3.84 6.03 14.29
C TRP A 94 -4.41 4.69 14.74
N LEU A 95 -5.54 4.70 15.45
CA LEU A 95 -6.19 3.48 15.92
C LEU A 95 -6.60 2.54 14.76
N ILE A 96 -7.08 3.10 13.64
CA ILE A 96 -7.44 2.33 12.45
C ILE A 96 -6.20 1.64 11.87
N GLY A 97 -5.10 2.39 11.68
CA GLY A 97 -3.87 1.85 11.09
C GLY A 97 -3.24 0.75 11.94
N GLU A 98 -3.12 0.97 13.26
CA GLU A 98 -2.56 -0.02 14.19
C GLU A 98 -3.38 -1.32 14.28
N ARG A 99 -4.68 -1.23 14.00
CA ARG A 99 -5.62 -2.36 14.09
C ARG A 99 -6.17 -2.78 12.73
N TRP A 100 -5.49 -2.39 11.66
CA TRP A 100 -5.99 -2.53 10.30
C TRP A 100 -6.49 -3.94 9.98
N ALA A 101 -5.74 -4.98 10.34
CA ALA A 101 -6.12 -6.37 10.10
C ALA A 101 -7.51 -6.74 10.68
N ASN A 102 -7.86 -6.16 11.85
CA ASN A 102 -9.11 -6.44 12.54
C ASN A 102 -10.28 -5.58 12.04
N VAL A 103 -10.01 -4.35 11.63
CA VAL A 103 -11.05 -3.35 11.35
C VAL A 103 -11.29 -3.10 9.87
N ARG A 104 -10.45 -3.66 9.02
CA ARG A 104 -10.57 -3.56 7.57
C ARG A 104 -12.00 -3.83 7.06
N PRO A 105 -12.71 -4.92 7.48
CA PRO A 105 -14.07 -5.17 7.01
C PRO A 105 -15.05 -4.04 7.34
N LEU A 106 -14.89 -3.40 8.50
CA LEU A 106 -15.70 -2.25 8.88
C LEU A 106 -15.43 -1.05 7.96
N ILE A 107 -14.14 -0.72 7.76
CA ILE A 107 -13.74 0.43 6.93
C ILE A 107 -14.21 0.25 5.48
N GLU A 108 -14.05 -0.95 4.91
CA GLU A 108 -14.55 -1.28 3.57
C GLU A 108 -16.07 -1.17 3.48
N ALA A 109 -16.79 -1.66 4.47
CA ALA A 109 -18.25 -1.58 4.51
C ALA A 109 -18.75 -0.12 4.60
N VAL A 110 -18.10 0.72 5.41
CA VAL A 110 -18.38 2.16 5.48
C VAL A 110 -18.10 2.82 4.15
N LYS A 111 -16.91 2.57 3.57
CA LYS A 111 -16.49 3.14 2.29
C LYS A 111 -17.46 2.80 1.16
N ALA A 112 -17.95 1.57 1.09
CA ALA A 112 -18.93 1.14 0.10
C ALA A 112 -20.29 1.86 0.20
N ARG A 113 -20.58 2.52 1.31
CA ARG A 113 -21.84 3.25 1.54
C ARG A 113 -21.68 4.78 1.50
N LEU A 114 -20.48 5.30 1.29
CA LEU A 114 -20.23 6.74 1.30
C LEU A 114 -21.08 7.50 0.29
N SER A 115 -21.17 7.02 -0.94
CA SER A 115 -21.89 7.70 -2.00
C SER A 115 -23.42 7.67 -1.79
N SER A 116 -23.97 6.56 -1.31
CA SER A 116 -25.40 6.41 -1.08
C SER A 116 -25.83 6.99 0.27
N GLY A 117 -24.98 6.95 1.28
CA GLY A 117 -25.30 7.29 2.67
C GLY A 117 -26.22 6.25 3.32
N ASP A 118 -26.31 5.05 2.75
CA ASP A 118 -27.15 3.98 3.29
C ASP A 118 -26.55 3.38 4.57
N ALA A 119 -27.42 2.82 5.41
CA ALA A 119 -26.98 2.04 6.54
C ALA A 119 -26.25 0.77 6.08
N LEU A 120 -25.24 0.39 6.83
CA LEU A 120 -24.54 -0.87 6.69
C LEU A 120 -24.84 -1.80 7.86
N SER A 121 -24.68 -3.08 7.63
CA SER A 121 -24.82 -4.11 8.65
C SER A 121 -23.65 -5.09 8.52
N LEU A 122 -22.74 -5.07 9.48
CA LEU A 122 -21.56 -5.93 9.52
C LEU A 122 -21.83 -7.13 10.43
N ASN A 123 -21.81 -8.33 9.85
CA ASN A 123 -21.93 -9.57 10.61
C ASN A 123 -20.59 -9.92 11.25
N LEU A 124 -20.55 -9.93 12.58
CA LEU A 124 -19.37 -10.26 13.38
C LEU A 124 -19.45 -11.66 14.02
N ARG A 125 -20.45 -12.47 13.64
CA ARG A 125 -20.60 -13.83 14.14
C ARG A 125 -19.42 -14.70 13.69
N GLY A 126 -18.82 -15.41 14.63
CA GLY A 126 -17.64 -16.25 14.36
C GLY A 126 -16.30 -15.49 14.33
N GLN A 127 -16.33 -14.16 14.43
CA GLN A 127 -15.10 -13.38 14.58
C GLN A 127 -14.54 -13.48 16.00
N GLY A 128 -13.22 -13.37 16.13
CA GLY A 128 -12.55 -13.31 17.43
C GLY A 128 -12.93 -12.07 18.24
N GLU A 129 -12.85 -12.15 19.56
CA GLU A 129 -13.22 -11.03 20.45
C GLU A 129 -12.40 -9.77 20.19
N ALA A 130 -11.13 -9.88 19.76
CA ALA A 130 -10.30 -8.73 19.39
C ALA A 130 -10.88 -7.98 18.18
N VAL A 131 -11.29 -8.70 17.12
CA VAL A 131 -11.91 -8.11 15.92
C VAL A 131 -13.21 -7.39 16.29
N ILE A 132 -14.05 -8.01 17.12
CA ILE A 132 -15.31 -7.42 17.57
C ILE A 132 -15.06 -6.17 18.40
N SER A 133 -14.14 -6.25 19.37
CA SER A 133 -13.79 -5.14 20.25
C SER A 133 -13.25 -3.95 19.45
N ASP A 134 -12.32 -4.20 18.52
CA ASP A 134 -11.69 -3.16 17.71
C ASP A 134 -12.70 -2.50 16.76
N ALA A 135 -13.55 -3.29 16.09
CA ALA A 135 -14.60 -2.75 15.23
C ALA A 135 -15.60 -1.87 16.03
N CYS A 136 -16.02 -2.33 17.20
CA CYS A 136 -16.91 -1.57 18.07
C CYS A 136 -16.25 -0.29 18.61
N ALA A 137 -14.98 -0.35 19.02
CA ALA A 137 -14.26 0.81 19.54
C ALA A 137 -14.09 1.90 18.46
N ILE A 138 -13.74 1.51 17.24
CA ILE A 138 -13.61 2.44 16.11
C ILE A 138 -14.95 3.02 15.71
N ALA A 139 -16.01 2.19 15.58
CA ALA A 139 -17.33 2.67 15.22
C ALA A 139 -17.91 3.61 16.27
N HIS A 140 -17.72 3.31 17.56
CA HIS A 140 -18.15 4.17 18.67
C HIS A 140 -17.43 5.53 18.61
N ARG A 141 -16.11 5.53 18.46
CA ARG A 141 -15.32 6.76 18.38
C ARG A 141 -15.66 7.58 17.13
N ALA A 142 -15.81 6.91 15.98
CA ALA A 142 -16.24 7.56 14.75
C ALA A 142 -17.62 8.21 14.87
N HIS A 143 -18.57 7.54 15.57
CA HIS A 143 -19.89 8.13 15.85
C HIS A 143 -19.78 9.35 16.78
N ALA A 144 -18.98 9.28 17.83
CA ALA A 144 -18.73 10.42 18.72
C ALA A 144 -18.13 11.64 18.00
N LEU A 145 -17.35 11.41 16.93
CA LEU A 145 -16.77 12.46 16.08
C LEU A 145 -17.67 12.90 14.91
N GLY A 146 -18.90 12.39 14.83
CA GLY A 146 -19.82 12.73 13.74
C GLY A 146 -19.46 12.15 12.38
N LEU A 147 -18.52 11.20 12.31
CA LEU A 147 -18.15 10.50 11.09
C LEU A 147 -19.14 9.38 10.73
N LEU A 148 -19.89 8.89 11.71
CA LEU A 148 -21.07 8.03 11.55
C LEU A 148 -22.28 8.76 12.14
N GLU A 149 -23.41 8.76 11.43
CA GLU A 149 -24.69 9.30 11.93
C GLU A 149 -25.33 8.36 12.94
N GLU A 150 -25.17 7.05 12.70
CA GLU A 150 -25.73 6.00 13.54
C GLU A 150 -24.68 4.93 13.80
N TYR A 151 -24.72 4.38 15.02
CA TYR A 151 -23.93 3.23 15.44
C TYR A 151 -24.70 2.41 16.45
N ARG A 152 -24.82 1.10 16.23
CA ARG A 152 -25.42 0.15 17.17
C ARG A 152 -24.74 -1.21 17.09
N TYR A 153 -24.35 -1.75 18.23
CA TYR A 153 -23.85 -3.12 18.33
C TYR A 153 -24.89 -4.03 19.00
N HIS A 154 -25.22 -5.14 18.33
CA HIS A 154 -26.13 -6.18 18.80
C HIS A 154 -25.32 -7.39 19.28
N ARG A 155 -25.20 -7.56 20.61
CA ARG A 155 -24.38 -8.63 21.19
C ARG A 155 -25.02 -10.01 21.01
N SER A 156 -26.30 -10.18 21.30
CA SER A 156 -27.00 -11.46 21.27
C SER A 156 -28.35 -11.31 20.54
N PRO A 157 -28.76 -12.32 19.75
CA PRO A 157 -28.04 -13.57 19.42
C PRO A 157 -27.08 -13.44 18.25
N VAL A 158 -26.96 -12.29 17.57
CA VAL A 158 -26.46 -12.17 16.19
C VAL A 158 -25.01 -11.68 16.11
N ARG A 159 -24.45 -11.00 17.13
CA ARG A 159 -23.14 -10.32 17.04
C ARG A 159 -23.04 -9.50 15.75
N ARG A 160 -23.78 -8.41 15.67
CA ARG A 160 -23.91 -7.57 14.48
C ARG A 160 -23.65 -6.11 14.83
N LEU A 161 -22.92 -5.41 13.97
CA LEU A 161 -22.72 -3.98 14.05
C LEU A 161 -23.48 -3.31 12.92
N ASP A 162 -24.41 -2.43 13.26
CA ASP A 162 -25.12 -1.57 12.33
C ASP A 162 -24.55 -0.15 12.43
N ALA A 163 -24.33 0.50 11.30
CA ALA A 163 -23.84 1.87 11.24
C ALA A 163 -24.38 2.58 10.00
N ARG A 164 -24.33 3.92 10.02
CA ARG A 164 -24.61 4.76 8.86
C ARG A 164 -23.50 5.81 8.72
N PRO A 165 -22.80 5.89 7.57
CA PRO A 165 -21.82 6.94 7.37
C PRO A 165 -22.46 8.32 7.30
N SER A 166 -21.80 9.30 7.89
CA SER A 166 -22.22 10.70 7.81
C SER A 166 -21.98 11.26 6.42
N ARG A 167 -22.88 12.12 5.95
CA ARG A 167 -22.76 12.86 4.69
C ARG A 167 -21.95 14.14 4.83
N ALA A 168 -21.51 14.49 6.02
CA ALA A 168 -20.66 15.66 6.23
C ALA A 168 -19.36 15.57 5.41
N PRO A 169 -18.88 16.66 4.79
CA PRO A 169 -17.69 16.64 3.95
C PRO A 169 -16.45 16.07 4.65
N VAL A 170 -16.29 16.35 5.94
CA VAL A 170 -15.19 15.82 6.75
C VAL A 170 -15.25 14.30 6.86
N ALA A 171 -16.45 13.72 7.08
CA ALA A 171 -16.64 12.28 7.15
C ALA A 171 -16.38 11.61 5.79
N GLN A 172 -16.87 12.21 4.72
CA GLN A 172 -16.65 11.72 3.35
C GLN A 172 -15.15 11.67 3.03
N ARG A 173 -14.41 12.75 3.29
CA ARG A 173 -12.95 12.79 3.10
C ARG A 173 -12.23 11.76 3.97
N PHE A 174 -12.58 11.69 5.26
CA PHE A 174 -11.94 10.76 6.19
C PHE A 174 -12.07 9.30 5.73
N TRP A 175 -13.27 8.85 5.42
CA TRP A 175 -13.52 7.47 5.01
C TRP A 175 -13.07 7.15 3.58
N ALA A 176 -13.02 8.14 2.69
CA ALA A 176 -12.53 7.93 1.32
C ALA A 176 -11.04 7.56 1.25
N GLY A 177 -10.24 8.00 2.21
CA GLY A 177 -8.80 7.74 2.26
C GLY A 177 -8.06 8.60 3.27
N GLY A 178 -8.65 9.70 3.74
CA GLY A 178 -8.00 10.66 4.63
C GLY A 178 -7.50 10.07 5.95
N TRP A 179 -8.09 8.97 6.43
CA TRP A 179 -7.57 8.24 7.59
C TRP A 179 -6.17 7.65 7.30
N LEU A 180 -5.93 7.15 6.06
CA LEU A 180 -4.66 6.55 5.67
C LEU A 180 -3.57 7.61 5.53
N GLU A 181 -3.90 8.77 4.96
CA GLU A 181 -3.01 9.93 4.86
C GLU A 181 -2.58 10.42 6.24
N ARG A 182 -3.53 10.55 7.17
CA ARG A 182 -3.28 10.94 8.57
C ARG A 182 -2.40 9.93 9.30
N TRP A 183 -2.67 8.64 9.14
CA TRP A 183 -1.86 7.58 9.73
C TRP A 183 -0.45 7.58 9.15
N ALA A 184 -0.30 7.65 7.83
CA ALA A 184 1.00 7.69 7.17
C ALA A 184 1.85 8.88 7.62
N ARG A 185 1.26 10.08 7.72
CA ARG A 185 1.91 11.27 8.25
C ARG A 185 2.41 11.04 9.68
N GLN A 186 1.58 10.49 10.55
CA GLN A 186 1.96 10.23 11.95
C GLN A 186 3.09 9.22 12.06
N VAL A 187 3.07 8.13 11.27
CA VAL A 187 4.16 7.15 11.21
C VAL A 187 5.45 7.82 10.78
N ALA A 188 5.41 8.62 9.70
CA ALA A 188 6.59 9.30 9.19
C ALA A 188 7.18 10.29 10.20
N LEU A 189 6.34 11.12 10.84
CA LEU A 189 6.80 12.09 11.84
C LEU A 189 7.35 11.41 13.11
N ARG A 190 6.77 10.28 13.53
CA ARG A 190 7.31 9.48 14.64
C ARG A 190 8.66 8.86 14.28
N ALA A 191 8.81 8.36 13.06
CA ALA A 191 10.10 7.85 12.58
C ALA A 191 11.17 8.94 12.58
N VAL A 192 10.84 10.17 12.17
CA VAL A 192 11.77 11.32 12.28
C VAL A 192 12.16 11.55 13.73
N ALA A 193 11.20 11.65 14.64
CA ALA A 193 11.48 11.91 16.05
C ALA A 193 12.36 10.83 16.70
N GLN A 194 12.23 9.57 16.26
CA GLN A 194 12.99 8.43 16.78
C GLN A 194 14.39 8.32 16.16
N LEU A 195 14.48 8.43 14.83
CA LEU A 195 15.71 8.14 14.08
C LEU A 195 16.60 9.37 13.88
N ARG A 196 16.01 10.56 13.91
CA ARG A 196 16.67 11.84 13.64
C ARG A 196 16.31 12.91 14.69
N PRO A 197 16.52 12.62 15.99
CA PRO A 197 16.16 13.56 17.04
C PRO A 197 16.94 14.87 16.86
N GLY A 198 16.20 15.99 16.82
CA GLY A 198 16.78 17.34 16.63
C GLY A 198 17.06 17.71 15.18
N ALA A 199 16.78 16.86 14.19
CA ALA A 199 16.89 17.23 12.78
C ALA A 199 15.90 18.34 12.40
N ALA A 200 16.31 19.21 11.48
CA ALA A 200 15.40 20.18 10.88
C ALA A 200 14.33 19.42 10.06
N CYS A 201 13.08 19.64 10.42
CA CYS A 201 11.96 18.93 9.80
C CYS A 201 10.92 19.93 9.29
N ALA A 202 10.52 19.76 8.03
CA ALA A 202 9.40 20.49 7.41
C ALA A 202 8.54 19.52 6.61
N TRP A 203 7.25 19.79 6.51
CA TRP A 203 6.36 18.94 5.71
C TRP A 203 5.20 19.73 5.11
N LEU A 204 4.64 19.17 4.01
CA LEU A 204 3.42 19.63 3.36
C LEU A 204 2.50 18.41 3.21
N ALA A 205 1.20 18.63 3.41
CA ALA A 205 0.19 17.59 3.26
C ALA A 205 -0.97 18.09 2.39
N ASN A 206 -1.57 17.18 1.61
CA ASN A 206 -2.75 17.44 0.79
C ASN A 206 -2.61 18.70 -0.08
N LEU A 207 -1.43 18.84 -0.71
CA LEU A 207 -1.10 20.01 -1.48
C LEU A 207 -1.51 19.87 -2.95
N PRO A 208 -2.55 20.60 -3.42
CA PRO A 208 -2.88 20.65 -4.83
C PRO A 208 -1.78 21.40 -5.59
N VAL A 209 -1.25 20.77 -6.65
CA VAL A 209 -0.16 21.34 -7.46
C VAL A 209 -0.48 21.33 -8.95
N ILE A 210 0.20 22.19 -9.70
CA ILE A 210 0.31 22.15 -11.15
C ILE A 210 1.71 21.63 -11.48
N LEU A 211 1.76 20.52 -12.20
CA LEU A 211 3.02 19.92 -12.66
C LEU A 211 3.64 20.72 -13.81
N PRO A 212 4.93 20.53 -14.14
CA PRO A 212 5.58 21.19 -15.28
C PRO A 212 4.89 20.93 -16.61
N THR A 213 4.13 19.85 -16.74
CA THR A 213 3.31 19.51 -17.91
C THR A 213 2.03 20.34 -18.03
N GLY A 214 1.68 21.14 -17.02
CA GLY A 214 0.40 21.82 -16.88
C GLY A 214 -0.71 20.96 -16.27
N GLU A 215 -0.45 19.67 -16.02
CA GLU A 215 -1.40 18.75 -15.39
C GLU A 215 -1.58 19.07 -13.91
N GLY A 216 -2.83 19.06 -13.44
CA GLY A 216 -3.16 19.15 -12.03
C GLY A 216 -2.86 17.83 -11.31
N SER A 217 -2.26 17.91 -10.13
CA SER A 217 -2.02 16.77 -9.24
C SER A 217 -2.20 17.19 -7.80
N GLU A 218 -2.15 16.23 -6.90
CA GLU A 218 -2.09 16.44 -5.47
C GLU A 218 -0.86 15.70 -4.92
N ILE A 219 -0.22 16.29 -3.92
CA ILE A 219 0.85 15.66 -3.14
C ILE A 219 0.25 15.34 -1.78
N ASP A 220 0.02 14.05 -1.50
CA ASP A 220 -0.60 13.63 -0.23
C ASP A 220 0.30 14.00 0.95
N PHE A 221 1.61 13.72 0.88
CA PHE A 221 2.56 14.11 1.91
C PHE A 221 3.99 14.24 1.35
N LEU A 222 4.61 15.38 1.61
CA LEU A 222 6.01 15.65 1.28
C LEU A 222 6.75 16.06 2.55
N LEU A 223 7.80 15.35 2.89
CA LEU A 223 8.58 15.50 4.11
C LEU A 223 10.02 15.85 3.76
N ALA A 224 10.56 16.88 4.43
CA ALA A 224 11.98 17.23 4.42
C ALA A 224 12.56 17.00 5.81
N VAL A 225 13.66 16.26 5.91
CA VAL A 225 14.42 16.05 7.13
C VAL A 225 15.89 16.33 6.81
N ASP A 226 16.42 17.41 7.33
CA ASP A 226 17.73 17.95 6.94
C ASP A 226 17.83 18.10 5.40
N SER A 227 18.66 17.30 4.76
CA SER A 227 18.84 17.27 3.30
C SER A 227 18.03 16.18 2.60
N THR A 228 17.28 15.38 3.34
CA THR A 228 16.51 14.26 2.81
C THR A 228 15.08 14.66 2.51
N ILE A 229 14.60 14.41 1.28
CA ILE A 229 13.20 14.58 0.91
C ILE A 229 12.57 13.22 0.72
N VAL A 230 11.39 13.02 1.30
CA VAL A 230 10.55 11.83 1.15
C VAL A 230 9.17 12.24 0.68
N TRP A 231 8.70 11.65 -0.39
CA TRP A 231 7.33 11.79 -0.87
C TRP A 231 6.54 10.51 -0.58
N ILE A 232 5.39 10.67 0.02
CA ILE A 232 4.48 9.58 0.37
C ILE A 232 3.13 9.85 -0.32
N GLU A 233 2.68 8.90 -1.09
CA GLU A 233 1.36 8.87 -1.72
C GLU A 233 0.58 7.71 -1.13
N THR A 234 -0.70 7.90 -0.83
CA THR A 234 -1.53 6.89 -0.18
C THR A 234 -2.68 6.45 -1.08
N LYS A 235 -2.99 5.17 -1.09
CA LYS A 235 -4.11 4.64 -1.87
C LYS A 235 -4.92 3.61 -1.07
N SER A 236 -6.20 3.93 -0.89
CA SER A 236 -7.19 3.05 -0.26
C SER A 236 -8.10 2.35 -1.27
N GLY A 237 -7.83 2.44 -2.57
CA GLY A 237 -8.58 1.85 -3.69
C GLY A 237 -7.63 1.40 -4.81
N ASP A 238 -8.14 1.40 -6.05
CA ASP A 238 -7.35 1.07 -7.22
C ASP A 238 -6.18 2.03 -7.40
N TYR A 239 -5.02 1.49 -7.71
CA TYR A 239 -3.77 2.23 -7.81
C TYR A 239 -2.98 1.91 -9.10
N GLN A 240 -3.26 0.78 -9.74
CA GLN A 240 -2.43 0.26 -10.84
C GLN A 240 -2.40 1.22 -12.04
N GLU A 241 -3.53 1.81 -12.39
CA GLU A 241 -3.63 2.78 -13.49
C GLU A 241 -2.86 4.09 -13.22
N HIS A 242 -2.47 4.33 -11.98
CA HIS A 242 -1.81 5.57 -11.58
C HIS A 242 -0.30 5.45 -11.40
N LEU A 243 0.28 4.24 -11.42
CA LEU A 243 1.70 4.01 -11.17
C LEU A 243 2.62 4.73 -12.15
N ASP A 244 2.23 4.80 -13.43
CA ASP A 244 2.98 5.58 -14.43
C ASP A 244 2.99 7.07 -14.10
N LYS A 245 1.87 7.62 -13.65
CA LYS A 245 1.77 9.01 -13.17
C LYS A 245 2.71 9.22 -11.99
N TYR A 246 2.69 8.35 -10.99
CA TYR A 246 3.55 8.47 -9.81
C TYR A 246 5.02 8.34 -10.14
N SER A 247 5.39 7.44 -11.05
CA SER A 247 6.76 7.35 -11.57
C SER A 247 7.22 8.65 -12.24
N ARG A 248 6.34 9.32 -12.99
CA ARG A 248 6.63 10.64 -13.57
C ARG A 248 6.78 11.72 -12.50
N VAL A 249 5.86 11.78 -11.52
CA VAL A 249 5.92 12.74 -10.40
C VAL A 249 7.21 12.56 -9.61
N ARG A 250 7.61 11.32 -9.26
CA ARG A 250 8.88 11.03 -8.61
C ARG A 250 10.07 11.64 -9.37
N ARG A 251 10.12 11.44 -10.71
CA ARG A 251 11.20 11.99 -11.55
C ARG A 251 11.18 13.52 -11.56
N MET A 252 10.02 14.15 -11.62
CA MET A 252 9.89 15.60 -11.55
C MET A 252 10.34 16.14 -10.19
N LEU A 253 10.05 15.42 -9.11
CA LEU A 253 10.56 15.72 -7.77
C LEU A 253 12.05 15.46 -7.62
N GLY A 254 12.70 14.74 -8.54
CA GLY A 254 14.13 14.39 -8.47
C GLY A 254 14.45 13.41 -7.35
N LEU A 255 13.51 12.52 -6.98
CA LEU A 255 13.68 11.61 -5.87
C LEU A 255 14.21 10.24 -6.31
N PRO A 256 15.06 9.58 -5.50
CA PRO A 256 15.36 8.17 -5.69
C PRO A 256 14.11 7.32 -5.39
N SER A 257 14.09 6.07 -5.86
CA SER A 257 12.95 5.17 -5.68
C SER A 257 12.63 4.88 -4.20
N SER A 258 13.68 4.83 -3.35
CA SER A 258 13.54 4.63 -1.90
C SER A 258 12.75 5.74 -1.20
N ASN A 259 12.80 6.96 -1.75
CA ASN A 259 12.21 8.15 -1.15
C ASN A 259 10.86 8.54 -1.77
N ALA A 260 10.34 7.72 -2.67
CA ALA A 260 9.01 7.87 -3.26
C ALA A 260 8.18 6.65 -2.91
N ILE A 261 7.39 6.76 -1.85
CA ILE A 261 6.66 5.65 -1.23
C ILE A 261 5.19 5.73 -1.62
N ILE A 262 4.66 4.66 -2.18
CA ILE A 262 3.23 4.47 -2.45
C ILE A 262 2.70 3.50 -1.40
N LEU A 263 1.94 4.02 -0.45
CA LEU A 263 1.32 3.26 0.61
C LEU A 263 -0.06 2.76 0.20
N LEU A 264 -0.25 1.46 0.23
CA LEU A 264 -1.49 0.80 -0.15
C LEU A 264 -2.23 0.26 1.07
N ALA A 265 -3.51 0.62 1.24
CA ALA A 265 -4.36 -0.03 2.24
C ALA A 265 -4.55 -1.52 1.91
N HIS A 266 -4.63 -1.86 0.62
CA HIS A 266 -4.84 -3.23 0.12
C HIS A 266 -3.79 -3.57 -0.92
N PRO A 267 -2.56 -3.96 -0.52
CA PRO A 267 -1.56 -4.39 -1.48
C PRO A 267 -2.03 -5.69 -2.15
N GLN A 268 -2.25 -5.62 -3.47
CA GLN A 268 -2.44 -6.83 -4.27
C GLN A 268 -1.06 -7.42 -4.61
N ALA A 269 -0.90 -8.72 -4.48
CA ALA A 269 0.33 -9.37 -4.92
C ALA A 269 0.46 -9.27 -6.45
N PRO A 270 1.64 -9.02 -7.03
CA PRO A 270 2.92 -8.83 -6.37
C PRO A 270 3.36 -7.35 -6.31
N HIS A 271 2.90 -6.58 -5.33
CA HIS A 271 3.22 -5.15 -5.21
C HIS A 271 4.74 -4.86 -5.16
N ARG A 272 5.55 -5.78 -4.65
CA ARG A 272 7.02 -5.64 -4.66
C ARG A 272 7.62 -5.65 -6.07
N ALA A 273 7.05 -6.41 -7.00
CA ALA A 273 7.49 -6.39 -8.39
C ALA A 273 7.20 -5.04 -9.07
N LEU A 274 6.12 -4.38 -8.67
CA LEU A 274 5.77 -3.04 -9.14
C LEU A 274 6.81 -1.99 -8.72
N SER A 275 7.43 -2.16 -7.54
CA SER A 275 8.47 -1.25 -7.08
C SER A 275 9.65 -1.16 -8.05
N GLY A 276 10.13 -2.31 -8.55
CA GLY A 276 11.20 -2.36 -9.55
C GLY A 276 10.76 -1.78 -10.90
N LEU A 277 9.58 -2.14 -11.38
CA LEU A 277 9.07 -1.74 -12.69
C LEU A 277 8.87 -0.21 -12.80
N TYR A 278 8.33 0.42 -11.77
CA TYR A 278 8.00 1.85 -11.77
C TYR A 278 9.05 2.72 -11.07
N ALA A 279 10.12 2.11 -10.55
CA ALA A 279 11.12 2.78 -9.73
C ALA A 279 10.51 3.58 -8.56
N LEU A 280 9.56 2.96 -7.86
CA LEU A 280 8.85 3.48 -6.68
C LEU A 280 9.02 2.48 -5.54
N THR A 281 8.83 2.90 -4.30
CA THR A 281 8.65 1.97 -3.17
C THR A 281 7.16 1.75 -2.96
N VAL A 282 6.63 0.59 -3.37
CA VAL A 282 5.22 0.22 -3.16
C VAL A 282 5.13 -0.74 -1.99
N CYS A 283 4.32 -0.43 -0.97
CA CYS A 283 4.23 -1.21 0.26
C CYS A 283 2.82 -1.20 0.88
N GLY A 284 2.55 -2.16 1.76
CA GLY A 284 1.38 -2.18 2.64
C GLY A 284 1.64 -1.48 3.97
N LEU A 285 0.60 -1.44 4.84
CA LEU A 285 0.71 -0.79 6.14
C LEU A 285 1.75 -1.44 7.04
N ASP A 286 1.87 -2.75 7.01
CA ASP A 286 2.82 -3.55 7.80
C ASP A 286 4.29 -3.28 7.44
N GLU A 287 4.56 -3.00 6.17
CA GLU A 287 5.90 -2.70 5.67
C GLU A 287 6.26 -1.20 5.79
N PHE A 288 5.26 -0.33 5.86
CA PHE A 288 5.43 1.12 5.71
C PHE A 288 6.39 1.75 6.73
N PRO A 289 6.34 1.43 8.05
CA PRO A 289 7.28 2.01 9.02
C PRO A 289 8.74 1.71 8.65
N ALA A 290 9.05 0.48 8.23
CA ALA A 290 10.39 0.10 7.81
C ALA A 290 10.82 0.82 6.52
N ARG A 291 9.89 1.06 5.57
CA ARG A 291 10.19 1.80 4.34
C ARG A 291 10.49 3.27 4.61
N VAL A 292 9.78 3.88 5.54
CA VAL A 292 10.06 5.25 5.99
C VAL A 292 11.44 5.32 6.66
N ALA A 293 11.76 4.37 7.55
CA ALA A 293 13.06 4.32 8.21
C ALA A 293 14.22 4.22 7.20
N LEU A 294 14.10 3.35 6.20
CA LEU A 294 15.07 3.23 5.11
C LEU A 294 15.20 4.55 4.30
N ALA A 295 14.10 5.20 3.98
CA ALA A 295 14.10 6.48 3.27
C ALA A 295 14.79 7.59 4.06
N LEU A 296 14.74 7.53 5.40
CA LEU A 296 15.43 8.45 6.31
C LEU A 296 16.91 8.07 6.56
N GLY A 297 17.42 6.99 5.92
CA GLY A 297 18.82 6.60 5.96
C GLY A 297 19.19 5.62 7.08
N GLU A 298 18.22 4.85 7.60
CA GLU A 298 18.54 3.69 8.43
C GLU A 298 19.10 2.57 7.54
N ASN A 299 20.32 2.08 7.86
CA ASN A 299 20.91 0.98 7.13
C ASN A 299 20.18 -0.34 7.48
N GLU A 300 19.88 -1.17 6.46
CA GLU A 300 19.25 -2.50 6.62
C GLU A 300 19.98 -3.43 7.64
N LYS A 301 21.22 -3.13 7.98
CA LYS A 301 22.00 -3.90 8.97
C LYS A 301 21.53 -3.77 10.42
N SER A 302 20.82 -2.71 10.79
CA SER A 302 20.34 -2.50 12.16
C SER A 302 19.04 -3.25 12.44
N ALA A 303 18.19 -3.45 11.44
CA ALA A 303 16.91 -4.14 11.59
C ALA A 303 17.05 -5.67 11.81
N ALA A 304 18.18 -6.26 11.40
CA ALA A 304 18.44 -7.69 11.56
C ALA A 304 18.97 -8.06 12.97
N SER A 305 19.40 -7.09 13.77
CA SER A 305 20.02 -7.36 15.09
C SER A 305 19.04 -7.41 16.28
N THR A 306 17.73 -7.21 16.03
CA THR A 306 16.69 -7.18 17.09
C THR A 306 15.87 -8.48 17.16
N SER A 307 16.34 -9.59 16.59
CA SER A 307 15.76 -10.90 16.90
C SER A 307 16.25 -11.33 18.28
N PRO A 308 15.35 -11.68 19.23
CA PRO A 308 15.76 -12.14 20.54
C PRO A 308 16.53 -13.46 20.38
N GLU A 309 17.79 -13.44 20.80
CA GLU A 309 18.59 -14.66 20.96
C GLU A 309 17.82 -15.65 21.82
N ASN A 310 17.58 -16.80 21.24
CA ASN A 310 17.07 -17.99 21.92
C ASN A 310 18.03 -18.33 23.08
N GLU A 311 17.62 -17.98 24.28
CA GLU A 311 18.29 -18.38 25.54
C GLU A 311 18.24 -19.89 25.62
N LYS A 312 19.34 -20.56 25.21
CA LYS A 312 19.56 -21.97 25.49
C LYS A 312 19.82 -22.14 26.96
N THR A 313 18.83 -22.63 27.67
CA THR A 313 19.00 -23.17 29.01
C THR A 313 19.95 -24.38 28.95
N PRO A 314 21.05 -24.43 29.70
CA PRO A 314 21.84 -25.64 29.83
C PRO A 314 21.10 -26.64 30.71
N ALA A 315 21.04 -27.88 30.23
CA ALA A 315 20.57 -29.04 30.99
C ALA A 315 21.60 -29.39 32.06
N GLU A 316 21.15 -29.53 33.32
CA GLU A 316 21.69 -30.43 34.36
C GLU A 316 20.61 -31.42 34.76
#